data_9ef954bc87aacd29663417f14140e65a
#
_entry.id   9ef954bc87aacd29663417f14140e65a
#
_cell.length_a   1.000
_cell.length_b   1.000
_cell.length_c   1.000
_cell.angle_alpha   90.00
_cell.angle_beta   90.00
_cell.angle_gamma   90.00
#
_symmetry.space_group_name_H-M   'P 1'
#
loop_
_entity.id
_entity.type
_entity.pdbx_description
1 polymer ?
#
loop_
_entity_poly.entity_id
_entity_poly.type
_entity_poly.pdbx_seq_one_letter_code
_entity_poly.pdbx_strand_id
1 'polypeptide(L)'
;MSEKSKVYFADFRCFPMRENLPQRLARLIMTAGFGSIDMDNKYVAIKMHFGEPGNQAYLRPNWARVVADLVKDQGGKPFLTDCNTLYMGGRKNALDHIESAYQNGFNPYNTGCHILIADGLKGSDDVEVPVSGGEYVKTAKIGRAVMDADVFVSLTHFKGHEQAGMGGTLKNIGMGCGSRAGKMEMHSSGKPVVKREKCVGCRACAIICAHGAPQFDEEGKADIDINQCAGCGRCLTICPKDAIAARNDAAPAILNKKMAEYSKAVVNGRPCFHISLVIDVSPHCDCHSENDVPLVPNVGMFASFDPVALDQACADAVVAQPALPGSMLFDEACACNKGDHFKRSHPNSDWNVCLEHAEKLGLGRRAYKLVRI
;
A
#
# COMPACT_ATOMS: atom_id res chain seq x y z
N MET A 1 0.15 33.10 -3.76
CA MET A 1 -0.63 31.97 -3.23
C MET A 1 -0.23 30.74 -4.04
N SER A 2 0.25 29.67 -3.43
CA SER A 2 0.61 28.44 -4.14
C SER A 2 -0.66 27.85 -4.78
N GLU A 3 -0.56 27.45 -6.04
CA GLU A 3 -1.67 26.82 -6.75
C GLU A 3 -2.07 25.51 -6.03
N LYS A 4 -3.38 25.35 -5.77
CA LYS A 4 -3.92 24.16 -5.11
C LYS A 4 -4.00 23.00 -6.11
N SER A 5 -3.58 21.80 -5.70
CA SER A 5 -3.74 20.60 -6.53
C SER A 5 -5.21 20.23 -6.68
N LYS A 6 -5.61 19.79 -7.89
CA LYS A 6 -6.99 19.35 -8.14
C LYS A 6 -7.17 17.91 -7.68
N VAL A 7 -8.21 17.67 -6.88
CA VAL A 7 -8.69 16.34 -6.53
C VAL A 7 -10.12 16.21 -7.01
N TYR A 8 -10.38 15.22 -7.85
CA TYR A 8 -11.71 14.96 -8.40
C TYR A 8 -12.43 13.95 -7.51
N PHE A 9 -13.74 14.16 -7.33
CA PHE A 9 -14.56 13.38 -6.41
C PHE A 9 -15.90 13.00 -7.04
N ALA A 10 -16.30 11.75 -6.87
CA ALA A 10 -17.63 11.23 -7.13
C ALA A 10 -18.13 10.42 -5.94
N ASP A 11 -19.34 10.67 -5.48
CA ASP A 11 -19.98 9.86 -4.45
C ASP A 11 -20.49 8.50 -5.01
N PHE A 12 -21.00 7.61 -4.15
CA PHE A 12 -21.57 6.32 -4.55
C PHE A 12 -23.07 6.36 -4.91
N ARG A 13 -23.68 7.53 -5.00
CA ARG A 13 -25.10 7.63 -5.34
C ARG A 13 -25.32 7.37 -6.82
N CYS A 14 -26.06 6.33 -7.13
CA CYS A 14 -26.52 6.01 -8.48
C CYS A 14 -28.05 6.02 -8.54
N PHE A 15 -28.59 6.42 -9.69
CA PHE A 15 -30.04 6.46 -9.91
C PHE A 15 -30.40 5.43 -11.01
N PRO A 16 -31.60 4.80 -10.93
CA PRO A 16 -32.05 3.89 -11.97
C PRO A 16 -31.97 4.54 -13.36
N MET A 17 -31.64 3.74 -14.36
CA MET A 17 -31.54 4.15 -15.79
C MET A 17 -30.47 5.23 -16.09
N ARG A 18 -29.54 5.47 -15.14
CA ARG A 18 -28.35 6.31 -15.32
C ARG A 18 -27.09 5.48 -15.27
N GLU A 19 -25.92 6.13 -15.10
CA GLU A 19 -24.64 5.45 -14.95
C GLU A 19 -24.60 4.53 -13.72
N ASN A 20 -23.95 3.39 -13.85
CA ASN A 20 -23.61 2.52 -12.72
C ASN A 20 -22.26 2.94 -12.08
N LEU A 21 -21.88 2.33 -10.95
CA LEU A 21 -20.66 2.69 -10.23
C LEU A 21 -19.37 2.49 -11.05
N PRO A 22 -19.16 1.38 -11.79
CA PRO A 22 -18.05 1.24 -12.72
C PRO A 22 -17.96 2.35 -13.77
N GLN A 23 -19.08 2.72 -14.39
CA GLN A 23 -19.14 3.82 -15.37
C GLN A 23 -18.84 5.17 -14.71
N ARG A 24 -19.34 5.37 -13.48
CA ARG A 24 -19.07 6.58 -12.70
C ARG A 24 -17.59 6.70 -12.35
N LEU A 25 -16.93 5.60 -11.97
CA LEU A 25 -15.48 5.57 -11.75
C LEU A 25 -14.71 5.89 -13.03
N ALA A 26 -15.09 5.28 -14.16
CA ALA A 26 -14.45 5.56 -15.45
C ALA A 26 -14.57 7.05 -15.82
N ARG A 27 -15.77 7.63 -15.67
CA ARG A 27 -15.99 9.06 -15.92
C ARG A 27 -15.16 9.94 -14.98
N LEU A 28 -15.06 9.60 -13.68
CA LEU A 28 -14.20 10.30 -12.72
C LEU A 28 -12.75 10.31 -13.19
N ILE A 29 -12.20 9.15 -13.51
CA ILE A 29 -10.81 8.98 -13.94
C ILE A 29 -10.52 9.80 -15.19
N MET A 30 -11.39 9.71 -16.21
CA MET A 30 -11.21 10.45 -17.47
C MET A 30 -11.37 11.96 -17.27
N THR A 31 -12.35 12.40 -16.46
CA THR A 31 -12.54 13.81 -16.11
C THR A 31 -11.35 14.39 -15.34
N ALA A 32 -10.69 13.56 -14.52
CA ALA A 32 -9.48 13.94 -13.79
C ALA A 32 -8.23 14.07 -14.68
N GLY A 33 -8.34 13.75 -15.96
CA GLY A 33 -7.27 13.97 -16.94
C GLY A 33 -6.44 12.73 -17.27
N PHE A 34 -6.87 11.54 -16.88
CA PHE A 34 -6.15 10.29 -17.15
C PHE A 34 -5.81 10.08 -18.62
N GLY A 35 -6.72 10.50 -19.53
CA GLY A 35 -6.53 10.42 -20.97
C GLY A 35 -5.40 11.31 -21.53
N SER A 36 -4.79 12.18 -20.72
CA SER A 36 -3.63 12.98 -21.14
C SER A 36 -2.30 12.23 -21.03
N ILE A 37 -2.29 11.06 -20.40
CA ILE A 37 -1.09 10.21 -20.28
C ILE A 37 -0.96 9.41 -21.57
N ASP A 38 0.17 9.54 -22.25
CA ASP A 38 0.49 8.69 -23.38
C ASP A 38 0.75 7.26 -22.91
N MET A 39 -0.13 6.32 -23.29
CA MET A 39 -0.06 4.90 -22.90
C MET A 39 0.14 3.96 -24.09
N ASP A 40 0.16 4.49 -25.33
CA ASP A 40 0.24 3.63 -26.51
C ASP A 40 1.49 2.74 -26.49
N ASN A 41 1.28 1.43 -26.64
CA ASN A 41 2.29 0.37 -26.51
C ASN A 41 3.06 0.30 -25.19
N LYS A 42 2.70 1.04 -24.14
CA LYS A 42 3.42 1.12 -22.87
C LYS A 42 2.93 0.09 -21.85
N TYR A 43 3.86 -0.40 -21.04
CA TYR A 43 3.53 -1.20 -19.86
C TYR A 43 3.02 -0.29 -18.73
N VAL A 44 1.84 -0.63 -18.19
CA VAL A 44 1.18 0.16 -17.15
C VAL A 44 1.01 -0.68 -15.89
N ALA A 45 1.77 -0.35 -14.86
CA ALA A 45 1.64 -0.99 -13.56
C ALA A 45 0.45 -0.41 -12.79
N ILE A 46 -0.58 -1.21 -12.54
CA ILE A 46 -1.70 -0.85 -11.67
C ILE A 46 -1.42 -1.43 -10.28
N LYS A 47 -0.93 -0.58 -9.37
CA LYS A 47 -0.60 -0.99 -8.01
C LYS A 47 -1.83 -0.97 -7.13
N MET A 48 -2.13 -2.12 -6.55
CA MET A 48 -3.19 -2.25 -5.55
C MET A 48 -2.85 -3.32 -4.51
N HIS A 49 -3.67 -3.44 -3.49
CA HIS A 49 -3.60 -4.51 -2.50
C HIS A 49 -4.66 -5.56 -2.81
N PHE A 50 -4.30 -6.84 -2.83
CA PHE A 50 -5.23 -7.93 -3.19
C PHE A 50 -6.02 -8.47 -1.99
N GLY A 51 -5.80 -7.96 -0.78
CA GLY A 51 -6.35 -8.49 0.46
C GLY A 51 -5.58 -9.72 0.98
N GLU A 52 -5.49 -9.86 2.29
CA GLU A 52 -5.06 -11.12 2.92
C GLU A 52 -6.22 -12.11 2.89
N PRO A 53 -5.98 -13.43 2.72
CA PRO A 53 -7.05 -14.43 2.80
C PRO A 53 -7.85 -14.30 4.11
N GLY A 54 -9.18 -14.20 3.99
CA GLY A 54 -10.11 -13.98 5.10
C GLY A 54 -10.57 -12.53 5.26
N ASN A 55 -9.78 -11.54 4.83
CA ASN A 55 -10.22 -10.13 4.80
C ASN A 55 -11.35 -9.94 3.78
N GLN A 56 -12.36 -9.15 4.12
CA GLN A 56 -13.50 -8.86 3.24
C GLN A 56 -13.64 -7.35 2.91
N ALA A 57 -12.78 -6.50 3.48
CA ALA A 57 -12.82 -5.05 3.26
C ALA A 57 -11.99 -4.59 2.05
N TYR A 58 -11.15 -5.43 1.47
CA TYR A 58 -10.32 -5.08 0.32
C TYR A 58 -11.17 -4.64 -0.89
N LEU A 59 -10.58 -3.85 -1.80
CA LEU A 59 -11.25 -3.43 -3.03
C LEU A 59 -11.61 -4.62 -3.91
N ARG A 60 -12.86 -4.67 -4.36
CA ARG A 60 -13.36 -5.73 -5.26
C ARG A 60 -12.64 -5.69 -6.61
N PRO A 61 -12.40 -6.84 -7.26
CA PRO A 61 -11.75 -6.93 -8.57
C PRO A 61 -12.37 -6.06 -9.67
N ASN A 62 -13.67 -5.81 -9.59
CA ASN A 62 -14.41 -4.98 -10.54
C ASN A 62 -13.86 -3.54 -10.66
N TRP A 63 -13.31 -2.99 -9.57
CA TRP A 63 -12.68 -1.67 -9.61
C TRP A 63 -11.38 -1.69 -10.42
N ALA A 64 -10.58 -2.75 -10.25
CA ALA A 64 -9.38 -2.96 -11.05
C ALA A 64 -9.69 -3.12 -12.55
N ARG A 65 -10.79 -3.82 -12.86
CA ARG A 65 -11.27 -4.00 -14.24
C ARG A 65 -11.51 -2.67 -14.93
N VAL A 66 -12.16 -1.70 -14.28
CA VAL A 66 -12.40 -0.37 -14.86
C VAL A 66 -11.09 0.30 -15.26
N VAL A 67 -10.09 0.26 -14.37
CA VAL A 67 -8.78 0.89 -14.64
C VAL A 67 -8.04 0.17 -15.76
N ALA A 68 -8.06 -1.17 -15.76
CA ALA A 68 -7.41 -1.98 -16.79
C ALA A 68 -8.02 -1.75 -18.18
N ASP A 69 -9.34 -1.65 -18.26
CA ASP A 69 -10.04 -1.39 -19.53
C ASP A 69 -9.70 0.02 -20.04
N LEU A 70 -9.70 1.06 -19.19
CA LEU A 70 -9.31 2.42 -19.58
C LEU A 70 -7.86 2.52 -20.08
N VAL A 71 -6.94 1.73 -19.51
CA VAL A 71 -5.55 1.63 -19.99
C VAL A 71 -5.51 1.01 -21.38
N LYS A 72 -6.25 -0.10 -21.60
CA LYS A 72 -6.31 -0.79 -22.89
C LYS A 72 -6.95 0.07 -23.98
N ASP A 73 -8.01 0.80 -23.64
CA ASP A 73 -8.67 1.72 -24.55
C ASP A 73 -7.72 2.83 -25.08
N GLN A 74 -6.64 3.10 -24.35
CA GLN A 74 -5.56 4.02 -24.73
C GLN A 74 -4.33 3.30 -25.32
N GLY A 75 -4.46 2.01 -25.71
CA GLY A 75 -3.38 1.23 -26.32
C GLY A 75 -2.34 0.70 -25.32
N GLY A 76 -2.53 0.88 -24.03
CA GLY A 76 -1.60 0.44 -22.98
C GLY A 76 -1.71 -1.05 -22.65
N LYS A 77 -0.67 -1.59 -22.04
CA LYS A 77 -0.54 -2.98 -21.60
C LYS A 77 -0.59 -3.06 -20.07
N PRO A 78 -1.80 -3.13 -19.46
CA PRO A 78 -1.94 -3.12 -18.01
C PRO A 78 -1.58 -4.45 -17.38
N PHE A 79 -1.03 -4.37 -16.17
CA PHE A 79 -0.93 -5.50 -15.24
C PHE A 79 -1.19 -5.03 -13.82
N LEU A 80 -1.83 -5.88 -13.00
CA LEU A 80 -1.98 -5.64 -11.58
C LEU A 80 -0.71 -6.05 -10.85
N THR A 81 -0.33 -5.31 -9.83
CA THR A 81 0.90 -5.61 -9.09
C THR A 81 0.83 -5.24 -7.61
N ASP A 82 1.59 -5.99 -6.83
CA ASP A 82 1.98 -5.74 -5.44
C ASP A 82 3.35 -6.37 -5.20
N CYS A 83 3.98 -6.14 -4.05
CA CYS A 83 5.18 -6.85 -3.61
C CYS A 83 4.87 -7.77 -2.43
N ASN A 84 5.67 -8.83 -2.29
CA ASN A 84 5.56 -9.81 -1.21
C ASN A 84 5.66 -9.15 0.18
N THR A 85 5.02 -9.79 1.18
CA THR A 85 4.99 -9.27 2.55
C THR A 85 6.16 -9.77 3.39
N LEU A 86 6.41 -9.08 4.51
CA LEU A 86 7.33 -9.55 5.57
C LEU A 86 6.65 -10.48 6.56
N TYR A 87 5.33 -10.40 6.65
CA TYR A 87 4.55 -11.07 7.69
C TYR A 87 4.17 -12.48 7.29
N MET A 88 3.77 -13.25 8.29
CA MET A 88 3.09 -14.53 8.11
C MET A 88 1.75 -14.29 7.44
N GLY A 89 1.41 -15.12 6.46
CA GLY A 89 0.16 -15.02 5.73
C GLY A 89 0.28 -15.56 4.31
N GLY A 90 -0.77 -15.38 3.53
CA GLY A 90 -0.89 -15.90 2.18
C GLY A 90 -0.08 -15.14 1.11
N ARG A 91 0.71 -14.11 1.48
CA ARG A 91 1.39 -13.24 0.49
C ARG A 91 2.90 -13.17 0.71
N LYS A 92 3.49 -14.23 1.27
CA LYS A 92 4.90 -14.28 1.64
C LYS A 92 5.85 -14.55 0.47
N ASN A 93 5.38 -15.18 -0.59
CA ASN A 93 6.09 -15.43 -1.84
C ASN A 93 5.13 -15.26 -3.01
N ALA A 94 5.64 -15.18 -4.24
CA ALA A 94 4.80 -14.84 -5.39
C ALA A 94 3.70 -15.87 -5.68
N LEU A 95 3.94 -17.16 -5.46
CA LEU A 95 2.93 -18.19 -5.73
C LEU A 95 1.76 -18.09 -4.75
N ASP A 96 2.06 -18.05 -3.44
CA ASP A 96 1.04 -17.88 -2.41
C ASP A 96 0.33 -16.53 -2.56
N HIS A 97 1.06 -15.48 -2.97
CA HIS A 97 0.49 -14.14 -3.18
C HIS A 97 -0.50 -14.12 -4.34
N ILE A 98 -0.18 -14.78 -5.46
CA ILE A 98 -1.09 -14.94 -6.60
C ILE A 98 -2.29 -15.81 -6.20
N GLU A 99 -2.06 -16.90 -5.45
CA GLU A 99 -3.14 -17.74 -4.94
C GLU A 99 -4.09 -16.96 -4.03
N SER A 100 -3.56 -16.14 -3.11
CA SER A 100 -4.36 -15.23 -2.27
C SER A 100 -5.19 -14.25 -3.13
N ALA A 101 -4.57 -13.68 -4.17
CA ALA A 101 -5.28 -12.81 -5.11
C ALA A 101 -6.41 -13.54 -5.84
N TYR A 102 -6.20 -14.80 -6.26
CA TYR A 102 -7.21 -15.61 -6.93
C TYR A 102 -8.36 -15.97 -5.99
N GLN A 103 -8.08 -16.33 -4.74
CA GLN A 103 -9.10 -16.58 -3.72
C GLN A 103 -9.97 -15.36 -3.46
N ASN A 104 -9.39 -14.16 -3.54
CA ASN A 104 -10.08 -12.89 -3.44
C ASN A 104 -10.69 -12.40 -4.77
N GLY A 105 -10.70 -13.24 -5.80
CA GLY A 105 -11.36 -13.00 -7.08
C GLY A 105 -10.54 -12.20 -8.10
N PHE A 106 -9.29 -11.84 -7.80
CA PHE A 106 -8.42 -11.16 -8.75
C PHE A 106 -7.79 -12.17 -9.71
N ASN A 107 -8.34 -12.28 -10.89
CA ASN A 107 -7.81 -13.11 -11.97
C ASN A 107 -8.03 -12.40 -13.32
N PRO A 108 -7.37 -12.83 -14.40
CA PRO A 108 -7.45 -12.14 -15.70
C PRO A 108 -8.86 -12.01 -16.27
N TYR A 109 -9.77 -12.93 -15.96
CA TYR A 109 -11.16 -12.86 -16.42
C TYR A 109 -11.95 -11.75 -15.74
N ASN A 110 -11.75 -11.60 -14.42
CA ASN A 110 -12.46 -10.59 -13.61
C ASN A 110 -11.84 -9.21 -13.76
N THR A 111 -10.50 -9.12 -13.80
CA THR A 111 -9.76 -7.85 -13.79
C THR A 111 -9.36 -7.35 -15.16
N GLY A 112 -9.47 -8.20 -16.19
CA GLY A 112 -9.10 -7.84 -17.56
C GLY A 112 -7.60 -7.80 -17.83
N CYS A 113 -6.72 -8.06 -16.85
CA CYS A 113 -5.27 -8.09 -17.03
C CYS A 113 -4.61 -9.10 -16.09
N HIS A 114 -3.35 -9.41 -16.35
CA HIS A 114 -2.58 -10.36 -15.55
C HIS A 114 -2.06 -9.73 -14.25
N ILE A 115 -1.66 -10.60 -13.30
CA ILE A 115 -1.00 -10.22 -12.05
C ILE A 115 0.50 -10.54 -12.17
N LEU A 116 1.34 -9.57 -11.81
CA LEU A 116 2.78 -9.73 -11.63
C LEU A 116 3.15 -9.32 -10.23
N ILE A 117 3.77 -10.20 -9.45
CA ILE A 117 4.34 -9.87 -8.15
C ILE A 117 5.70 -9.23 -8.39
N ALA A 118 5.79 -7.92 -8.10
CA ALA A 118 6.84 -7.06 -8.63
C ALA A 118 8.25 -7.35 -8.11
N ASP A 119 8.38 -7.92 -6.93
CA ASP A 119 9.65 -8.29 -6.31
C ASP A 119 10.01 -9.78 -6.48
N GLY A 120 9.37 -10.44 -7.46
CA GLY A 120 9.68 -11.81 -7.89
C GLY A 120 9.30 -12.89 -6.88
N LEU A 121 9.72 -14.14 -7.18
CA LEU A 121 9.28 -15.34 -6.47
C LEU A 121 9.50 -15.26 -4.95
N LYS A 122 10.62 -14.72 -4.50
CA LYS A 122 11.03 -14.70 -3.08
C LYS A 122 11.09 -13.28 -2.47
N GLY A 123 10.57 -12.28 -3.16
CA GLY A 123 10.58 -10.89 -2.68
C GLY A 123 11.96 -10.22 -2.75
N SER A 124 12.85 -10.72 -3.59
CA SER A 124 14.25 -10.24 -3.70
C SER A 124 14.64 -9.77 -5.10
N ASP A 125 13.68 -9.70 -6.02
CA ASP A 125 13.89 -9.08 -7.33
C ASP A 125 13.56 -7.60 -7.24
N ASP A 126 14.55 -6.80 -6.92
CA ASP A 126 14.39 -5.36 -6.73
C ASP A 126 15.43 -4.56 -7.52
N VAL A 127 15.17 -3.27 -7.58
CA VAL A 127 16.07 -2.26 -8.11
C VAL A 127 16.27 -1.17 -7.06
N GLU A 128 17.51 -0.70 -6.93
CA GLU A 128 17.86 0.41 -6.07
C GLU A 128 17.60 1.74 -6.76
N VAL A 129 16.76 2.57 -6.16
CA VAL A 129 16.35 3.87 -6.67
C VAL A 129 16.81 4.97 -5.71
N PRO A 130 17.66 5.93 -6.14
CA PRO A 130 18.08 7.04 -5.31
C PRO A 130 16.91 7.91 -4.85
N VAL A 131 16.92 8.34 -3.58
CA VAL A 131 15.91 9.22 -3.00
C VAL A 131 16.52 10.60 -2.75
N SER A 132 16.32 11.50 -3.70
CA SER A 132 16.79 12.88 -3.56
C SER A 132 16.06 13.60 -2.42
N GLY A 133 16.79 14.14 -1.46
CA GLY A 133 16.23 14.82 -0.29
C GLY A 133 15.72 13.89 0.81
N GLY A 134 15.93 12.57 0.71
CA GLY A 134 15.55 11.61 1.74
C GLY A 134 16.29 11.88 3.05
N GLU A 135 15.56 11.93 4.16
CA GLU A 135 16.08 12.11 5.51
C GLU A 135 16.61 10.78 6.06
N TYR A 136 15.86 9.70 5.84
CA TYR A 136 16.14 8.35 6.36
C TYR A 136 16.61 7.38 5.30
N VAL A 137 16.10 7.50 4.07
CA VAL A 137 16.37 6.58 2.96
C VAL A 137 17.17 7.31 1.90
N LYS A 138 18.37 6.83 1.61
CA LYS A 138 19.21 7.36 0.51
C LYS A 138 18.92 6.64 -0.80
N THR A 139 18.64 5.35 -0.72
CA THR A 139 18.37 4.48 -1.86
C THR A 139 17.26 3.51 -1.47
N ALA A 140 16.11 3.61 -2.15
CA ALA A 140 14.95 2.76 -1.92
C ALA A 140 15.07 1.47 -2.74
N LYS A 141 14.68 0.34 -2.17
CA LYS A 141 14.65 -0.98 -2.82
C LYS A 141 13.23 -1.28 -3.27
N ILE A 142 12.98 -1.09 -4.56
CA ILE A 142 11.64 -1.18 -5.17
C ILE A 142 11.53 -2.46 -6.01
N GLY A 143 10.37 -3.14 -5.94
CA GLY A 143 10.12 -4.31 -6.79
C GLY A 143 10.32 -3.99 -8.26
N ARG A 144 11.13 -4.81 -8.96
CA ARG A 144 11.62 -4.54 -10.31
C ARG A 144 10.49 -4.27 -11.30
N ALA A 145 9.45 -5.12 -11.35
CA ALA A 145 8.38 -4.95 -12.33
C ALA A 145 7.61 -3.62 -12.18
N VAL A 146 7.59 -3.01 -10.98
CA VAL A 146 7.05 -1.66 -10.80
C VAL A 146 7.90 -0.64 -11.53
N MET A 147 9.23 -0.76 -11.48
CA MET A 147 10.13 0.22 -12.07
C MET A 147 10.36 0.00 -13.57
N ASP A 148 10.18 -1.23 -14.05
CA ASP A 148 10.24 -1.57 -15.48
C ASP A 148 8.99 -1.09 -16.25
N ALA A 149 7.90 -0.76 -15.57
CA ALA A 149 6.71 -0.21 -16.21
C ALA A 149 6.92 1.25 -16.62
N ASP A 150 6.41 1.63 -17.80
CA ASP A 150 6.51 3.00 -18.35
C ASP A 150 5.60 3.98 -17.60
N VAL A 151 4.41 3.51 -17.19
CA VAL A 151 3.38 4.31 -16.50
C VAL A 151 3.00 3.63 -15.19
N PHE A 152 2.80 4.41 -14.15
CA PHE A 152 2.39 3.92 -12.85
C PHE A 152 1.01 4.45 -12.46
N VAL A 153 0.10 3.55 -12.10
CA VAL A 153 -1.24 3.88 -11.58
C VAL A 153 -1.41 3.26 -10.20
N SER A 154 -1.77 4.04 -9.20
CA SER A 154 -2.18 3.50 -7.91
C SER A 154 -3.71 3.41 -7.82
N LEU A 155 -4.23 2.23 -7.49
CA LEU A 155 -5.62 2.01 -7.12
C LEU A 155 -5.67 1.65 -5.64
N THR A 156 -6.17 2.55 -4.83
CA THR A 156 -6.01 2.50 -3.37
C THR A 156 -7.34 2.27 -2.67
N HIS A 157 -7.38 1.29 -1.77
CA HIS A 157 -8.36 1.21 -0.71
C HIS A 157 -7.93 2.13 0.43
N PHE A 158 -8.73 3.15 0.74
CA PHE A 158 -8.44 4.09 1.81
C PHE A 158 -9.06 3.63 3.13
N LYS A 159 -8.25 3.43 4.18
CA LYS A 159 -8.64 2.82 5.46
C LYS A 159 -7.76 3.27 6.62
N GLY A 160 -8.07 2.79 7.82
CA GLY A 160 -7.21 2.89 8.99
C GLY A 160 -5.94 2.05 8.88
N HIS A 161 -5.00 2.31 9.79
CA HIS A 161 -3.76 1.52 9.92
C HIS A 161 -3.11 1.75 11.28
N GLU A 162 -2.77 0.68 11.96
CA GLU A 162 -2.30 0.64 13.35
C GLU A 162 -0.99 1.41 13.59
N GLN A 163 -0.06 1.43 12.64
CA GLN A 163 1.22 2.12 12.78
C GLN A 163 1.28 3.45 12.02
N ALA A 164 0.60 3.54 10.88
CA ALA A 164 0.65 4.74 10.04
C ALA A 164 -0.49 5.73 10.34
N GLY A 165 -1.50 5.32 11.14
CA GLY A 165 -2.75 6.03 11.36
C GLY A 165 -3.76 5.78 10.24
N MET A 166 -3.38 5.95 9.00
CA MET A 166 -4.18 5.62 7.83
C MET A 166 -3.38 4.87 6.76
N GLY A 167 -4.08 4.10 5.94
CA GLY A 167 -3.55 3.44 4.76
C GLY A 167 -4.12 4.08 3.50
N GLY A 168 -3.46 5.11 2.97
CA GLY A 168 -3.82 5.82 1.75
C GLY A 168 -2.92 5.49 0.56
N THR A 169 -2.91 6.39 -0.40
CA THR A 169 -2.14 6.32 -1.65
C THR A 169 -0.64 6.25 -1.39
N LEU A 170 -0.11 7.11 -0.51
CA LEU A 170 1.32 7.10 -0.16
C LEU A 170 1.75 5.77 0.47
N LYS A 171 0.91 5.18 1.33
CA LYS A 171 1.20 3.85 1.88
C LYS A 171 1.12 2.76 0.80
N ASN A 172 0.11 2.80 -0.06
CA ASN A 172 -0.05 1.85 -1.16
C ASN A 172 1.16 1.89 -2.12
N ILE A 173 1.70 3.07 -2.38
CA ILE A 173 2.90 3.27 -3.20
C ILE A 173 4.15 2.86 -2.41
N GLY A 174 4.48 3.56 -1.34
CA GLY A 174 5.76 3.44 -0.63
C GLY A 174 5.97 2.06 -0.02
N MET A 175 5.05 1.65 0.87
CA MET A 175 5.13 0.32 1.49
C MET A 175 4.83 -0.79 0.49
N GLY A 176 3.82 -0.57 -0.37
CA GLY A 176 3.36 -1.60 -1.31
C GLY A 176 4.38 -1.94 -2.39
N CYS A 177 5.09 -0.97 -2.96
CA CYS A 177 6.09 -1.19 -4.01
C CYS A 177 7.48 -1.53 -3.46
N GLY A 178 7.76 -1.32 -2.18
CA GLY A 178 9.00 -1.76 -1.56
C GLY A 178 9.16 -3.28 -1.66
N SER A 179 10.34 -3.75 -2.10
CA SER A 179 10.70 -5.16 -2.03
C SER A 179 10.71 -5.65 -0.57
N ARG A 180 10.95 -6.92 -0.35
CA ARG A 180 11.12 -7.45 1.00
C ARG A 180 12.22 -6.70 1.77
N ALA A 181 13.36 -6.44 1.12
CA ALA A 181 14.44 -5.65 1.72
C ALA A 181 14.01 -4.21 2.00
N GLY A 182 13.25 -3.61 1.08
CA GLY A 182 12.68 -2.28 1.26
C GLY A 182 11.68 -2.21 2.40
N LYS A 183 10.78 -3.19 2.51
CA LYS A 183 9.85 -3.29 3.66
C LYS A 183 10.60 -3.47 4.99
N MET A 184 11.68 -4.28 5.00
CA MET A 184 12.55 -4.42 6.17
C MET A 184 13.17 -3.09 6.60
N GLU A 185 13.65 -2.28 5.65
CA GLU A 185 14.22 -0.97 5.92
C GLU A 185 13.19 0.03 6.45
N MET A 186 11.96 -0.03 5.94
CA MET A 186 10.89 0.87 6.40
C MET A 186 10.44 0.54 7.82
N HIS A 187 10.22 -0.74 8.14
CA HIS A 187 9.73 -1.18 9.46
C HIS A 187 10.78 -1.19 10.57
N SER A 188 12.04 -1.30 10.19
CA SER A 188 13.18 -1.33 11.12
C SER A 188 14.37 -0.64 10.46
N SER A 189 15.55 -0.71 11.08
CA SER A 189 16.81 -0.34 10.40
C SER A 189 17.26 -1.40 9.36
N GLY A 190 16.33 -2.20 8.83
CA GLY A 190 16.61 -3.28 7.87
C GLY A 190 17.08 -4.58 8.52
N LYS A 191 16.87 -4.77 9.82
CA LYS A 191 17.42 -5.92 10.55
C LYS A 191 16.31 -6.87 11.06
N PRO A 192 16.49 -8.19 10.93
CA PRO A 192 15.58 -9.19 11.48
C PRO A 192 15.86 -9.49 12.95
N VAL A 193 14.88 -10.16 13.59
CA VAL A 193 14.99 -10.74 14.92
C VAL A 193 14.49 -12.17 14.91
N VAL A 194 15.08 -13.04 15.72
CA VAL A 194 14.64 -14.43 15.89
C VAL A 194 13.76 -14.55 17.15
N LYS A 195 12.56 -15.11 16.99
CA LYS A 195 11.68 -15.54 18.09
C LYS A 195 12.14 -16.92 18.53
N ARG A 196 12.96 -16.98 19.58
CA ARG A 196 13.64 -18.22 20.03
C ARG A 196 12.67 -19.35 20.34
N GLU A 197 11.50 -19.01 20.91
CA GLU A 197 10.43 -19.97 21.24
C GLU A 197 9.88 -20.70 20.01
N LYS A 198 9.96 -20.11 18.82
CA LYS A 198 9.55 -20.71 17.54
C LYS A 198 10.70 -21.38 16.78
N CYS A 199 11.94 -21.07 17.14
CA CYS A 199 13.10 -21.61 16.43
C CYS A 199 13.30 -23.08 16.76
N VAL A 200 13.39 -23.92 15.72
CA VAL A 200 13.63 -25.38 15.85
C VAL A 200 15.05 -25.78 15.43
N GLY A 201 15.96 -24.83 15.23
CA GLY A 201 17.36 -25.13 14.90
C GLY A 201 17.60 -25.74 13.51
N CYS A 202 16.67 -25.63 12.57
CA CYS A 202 16.72 -26.29 11.25
C CYS A 202 17.81 -25.74 10.31
N ARG A 203 18.48 -24.63 10.65
CA ARG A 203 19.57 -23.98 9.92
C ARG A 203 19.21 -23.46 8.51
N ALA A 204 17.95 -23.51 8.07
CA ALA A 204 17.54 -23.02 6.76
C ALA A 204 17.93 -21.54 6.52
N CYS A 205 17.87 -20.70 7.56
CA CYS A 205 18.30 -19.30 7.51
C CYS A 205 19.81 -19.14 7.22
N ALA A 206 20.66 -20.05 7.72
CA ALA A 206 22.10 -19.99 7.43
C ALA A 206 22.39 -20.43 6.01
N ILE A 207 21.71 -21.47 5.49
CA ILE A 207 21.89 -21.97 4.12
C ILE A 207 21.56 -20.89 3.10
N ILE A 208 20.50 -20.07 3.33
CA ILE A 208 20.10 -19.01 2.39
C ILE A 208 20.90 -17.73 2.54
N CYS A 209 21.64 -17.53 3.63
CA CYS A 209 22.33 -16.29 3.94
C CYS A 209 23.68 -16.19 3.24
N ALA A 210 23.82 -15.28 2.27
CA ALA A 210 25.08 -15.02 1.59
C ALA A 210 26.15 -14.31 2.47
N HIS A 211 25.74 -13.82 3.66
CA HIS A 211 26.59 -13.00 4.54
C HIS A 211 26.98 -13.70 5.84
N GLY A 212 26.56 -14.96 6.05
CA GLY A 212 26.88 -15.72 7.27
C GLY A 212 26.28 -15.13 8.57
N ALA A 213 25.29 -14.24 8.46
CA ALA A 213 24.72 -13.54 9.61
C ALA A 213 23.98 -14.42 10.65
N PRO A 214 23.31 -15.55 10.28
CA PRO A 214 22.72 -16.44 11.28
C PRO A 214 23.80 -17.21 12.04
N GLN A 215 23.82 -17.02 13.36
CA GLN A 215 24.65 -17.76 14.33
C GLN A 215 23.76 -18.70 15.14
N PHE A 216 24.34 -19.71 15.80
CA PHE A 216 23.58 -20.69 16.57
C PHE A 216 24.21 -20.86 17.96
N ASP A 217 23.36 -20.88 18.97
CA ASP A 217 23.79 -21.14 20.33
C ASP A 217 23.95 -22.66 20.63
N GLU A 218 24.25 -22.99 21.86
CA GLU A 218 24.45 -24.38 22.33
C GLU A 218 23.17 -25.23 22.21
N GLU A 219 21.99 -24.61 22.27
CA GLU A 219 20.69 -25.28 22.04
C GLU A 219 20.35 -25.44 20.57
N GLY A 220 21.23 -24.96 19.66
CA GLY A 220 21.03 -24.96 18.23
C GLY A 220 20.01 -23.91 17.75
N LYS A 221 19.59 -22.97 18.60
CA LYS A 221 18.69 -21.87 18.22
C LYS A 221 19.45 -20.79 17.47
N ALA A 222 18.81 -20.24 16.43
CA ALA A 222 19.40 -19.19 15.65
C ALA A 222 19.33 -17.83 16.38
N ASP A 223 20.36 -17.01 16.15
CA ASP A 223 20.35 -15.55 16.31
C ASP A 223 20.93 -14.91 15.05
N ILE A 224 20.69 -13.62 14.85
CA ILE A 224 21.17 -12.91 13.65
C ILE A 224 22.20 -11.86 14.08
N ASP A 225 23.45 -12.07 13.66
CA ASP A 225 24.47 -11.04 13.80
C ASP A 225 24.10 -9.82 12.94
N ILE A 226 23.68 -8.75 13.60
CA ILE A 226 23.22 -7.53 12.94
C ILE A 226 24.32 -6.78 12.19
N ASN A 227 25.59 -7.02 12.52
CA ASN A 227 26.72 -6.38 11.85
C ASN A 227 27.02 -7.05 10.51
N GLN A 228 26.80 -8.36 10.41
CA GLN A 228 26.96 -9.12 9.17
C GLN A 228 25.72 -9.09 8.29
N CYS A 229 24.55 -8.77 8.87
CA CYS A 229 23.27 -8.80 8.17
C CYS A 229 23.15 -7.66 7.15
N ALA A 230 22.93 -7.99 5.87
CA ALA A 230 22.66 -7.01 4.80
C ALA A 230 21.19 -6.54 4.74
N GLY A 231 20.29 -7.05 5.60
CA GLY A 231 18.89 -6.66 5.63
C GLY A 231 18.02 -7.14 4.45
N CYS A 232 18.45 -8.11 3.66
CA CYS A 232 17.75 -8.58 2.46
C CYS A 232 16.46 -9.39 2.74
N GLY A 233 16.22 -9.81 4.00
CA GLY A 233 15.02 -10.52 4.44
C GLY A 233 14.84 -11.95 3.93
N ARG A 234 15.79 -12.54 3.22
CA ARG A 234 15.69 -13.94 2.68
C ARG A 234 15.45 -14.98 3.76
N CYS A 235 16.03 -14.78 4.95
CA CYS A 235 15.86 -15.69 6.09
C CYS A 235 14.41 -15.73 6.60
N LEU A 236 13.63 -14.65 6.44
CA LEU A 236 12.21 -14.63 6.80
C LEU A 236 11.42 -15.57 5.89
N THR A 237 11.72 -15.55 4.59
CA THR A 237 10.98 -16.36 3.60
C THR A 237 11.19 -17.85 3.80
N ILE A 238 12.43 -18.25 4.10
CA ILE A 238 12.79 -19.66 4.15
C ILE A 238 12.47 -20.32 5.50
N CYS A 239 12.16 -19.55 6.54
CA CYS A 239 11.92 -20.09 7.86
C CYS A 239 10.59 -20.88 7.91
N PRO A 240 10.62 -22.23 8.10
CA PRO A 240 9.40 -23.04 8.06
C PRO A 240 8.53 -22.89 9.31
N LYS A 241 9.06 -22.25 10.36
CA LYS A 241 8.36 -21.99 11.62
C LYS A 241 8.06 -20.52 11.85
N ASP A 242 8.34 -19.67 10.85
CA ASP A 242 8.18 -18.21 10.95
C ASP A 242 8.79 -17.63 12.23
N ALA A 243 9.92 -18.21 12.63
CA ALA A 243 10.66 -17.78 13.79
C ALA A 243 11.45 -16.49 13.56
N ILE A 244 11.62 -16.06 12.30
CA ILE A 244 12.37 -14.85 11.95
C ILE A 244 11.40 -13.81 11.43
N ALA A 245 11.45 -12.62 12.03
CA ALA A 245 10.58 -11.49 11.72
C ALA A 245 11.39 -10.20 11.58
N ALA A 246 10.79 -9.14 11.03
CA ALA A 246 11.33 -7.79 11.13
C ALA A 246 11.36 -7.35 12.60
N ARG A 247 12.37 -6.59 13.00
CA ARG A 247 12.54 -6.14 14.38
C ARG A 247 11.41 -5.21 14.85
N ASN A 248 10.79 -4.46 13.93
CA ASN A 248 9.71 -3.49 14.21
C ASN A 248 10.10 -2.43 15.25
N ASP A 249 11.34 -1.97 15.20
CA ASP A 249 11.89 -0.97 16.13
C ASP A 249 11.79 0.47 15.61
N ALA A 250 11.29 0.66 14.39
CA ALA A 250 11.04 2.01 13.89
C ALA A 250 9.78 2.61 14.53
N ALA A 251 9.95 3.78 15.17
CA ALA A 251 8.82 4.55 15.67
C ALA A 251 7.83 4.86 14.53
N PRO A 252 6.50 4.92 14.80
CA PRO A 252 5.48 5.20 13.79
C PRO A 252 5.77 6.43 12.93
N ALA A 253 6.34 7.49 13.53
CA ALA A 253 6.71 8.70 12.78
C ALA A 253 7.85 8.46 11.78
N ILE A 254 8.85 7.65 12.13
CA ILE A 254 9.95 7.28 11.22
C ILE A 254 9.45 6.39 10.09
N LEU A 255 8.59 5.42 10.40
CA LEU A 255 7.92 4.59 9.39
C LEU A 255 7.16 5.45 8.37
N ASN A 256 6.37 6.41 8.84
CA ASN A 256 5.61 7.34 8.02
C ASN A 256 6.51 8.17 7.08
N LYS A 257 7.64 8.68 7.58
CA LYS A 257 8.61 9.41 6.76
C LYS A 257 9.27 8.52 5.71
N LYS A 258 9.71 7.32 6.09
CA LYS A 258 10.29 6.35 5.15
C LYS A 258 9.29 5.93 4.06
N MET A 259 8.00 5.77 4.38
CA MET A 259 6.97 5.49 3.37
C MET A 259 6.84 6.61 2.35
N ALA A 260 6.90 7.88 2.78
CA ALA A 260 6.89 9.03 1.87
C ALA A 260 8.14 9.04 0.96
N GLU A 261 9.31 8.73 1.51
CA GLU A 261 10.58 8.64 0.76
C GLU A 261 10.56 7.50 -0.28
N TYR A 262 10.03 6.34 0.09
CA TYR A 262 9.81 5.23 -0.84
C TYR A 262 8.78 5.58 -1.91
N SER A 263 7.71 6.30 -1.57
CA SER A 263 6.74 6.79 -2.55
C SER A 263 7.40 7.71 -3.58
N LYS A 264 8.29 8.59 -3.13
CA LYS A 264 9.07 9.45 -4.03
C LYS A 264 9.91 8.65 -5.01
N ALA A 265 10.60 7.61 -4.53
CA ALA A 265 11.39 6.74 -5.41
C ALA A 265 10.55 6.09 -6.52
N VAL A 266 9.30 5.73 -6.22
CA VAL A 266 8.42 5.08 -7.20
C VAL A 266 7.90 6.06 -8.25
N VAL A 267 7.45 7.26 -7.86
CA VAL A 267 6.69 8.13 -8.77
C VAL A 267 7.52 9.24 -9.42
N ASN A 268 8.72 9.54 -8.88
CA ASN A 268 9.51 10.66 -9.36
C ASN A 268 10.00 10.44 -10.80
N GLY A 269 9.75 11.43 -11.67
CA GLY A 269 10.28 11.48 -13.03
C GLY A 269 9.58 10.57 -14.05
N ARG A 270 8.41 9.97 -13.72
CA ARG A 270 7.63 9.17 -14.66
C ARG A 270 6.14 9.53 -14.65
N PRO A 271 5.39 9.23 -15.72
CA PRO A 271 3.95 9.43 -15.75
C PRO A 271 3.27 8.57 -14.67
N CYS A 272 2.43 9.19 -13.84
CA CYS A 272 1.68 8.49 -12.81
C CYS A 272 0.29 9.09 -12.60
N PHE A 273 -0.64 8.29 -12.12
CA PHE A 273 -1.99 8.70 -11.77
C PHE A 273 -2.50 7.93 -10.55
N HIS A 274 -3.30 8.58 -9.71
CA HIS A 274 -3.70 8.04 -8.43
C HIS A 274 -5.22 8.04 -8.27
N ILE A 275 -5.75 6.90 -7.85
CA ILE A 275 -7.17 6.65 -7.61
C ILE A 275 -7.31 6.11 -6.20
N SER A 276 -8.24 6.65 -5.43
CA SER A 276 -8.51 6.20 -4.07
C SER A 276 -10.01 6.02 -3.85
N LEU A 277 -10.41 4.87 -3.33
CA LEU A 277 -11.78 4.57 -2.98
C LEU A 277 -11.92 4.57 -1.44
N VAL A 278 -12.76 5.46 -0.94
CA VAL A 278 -13.12 5.58 0.47
C VAL A 278 -14.42 4.80 0.68
N ILE A 279 -14.25 3.49 0.79
CA ILE A 279 -15.31 2.48 0.91
C ILE A 279 -14.88 1.43 1.93
N ASP A 280 -15.80 0.88 2.71
CA ASP A 280 -15.52 -0.15 3.71
C ASP A 280 -14.29 0.21 4.58
N VAL A 281 -14.26 1.45 5.10
CA VAL A 281 -13.12 2.04 5.81
C VAL A 281 -12.83 1.27 7.10
N SER A 282 -12.15 0.13 6.97
CA SER A 282 -11.73 -0.71 8.09
C SER A 282 -10.76 0.04 9.01
N PRO A 283 -10.78 -0.17 10.34
CA PRO A 283 -9.75 0.34 11.24
C PRO A 283 -8.38 -0.28 10.97
N HIS A 284 -8.35 -1.51 10.43
CA HIS A 284 -7.13 -2.28 10.17
C HIS A 284 -6.76 -2.30 8.69
N CYS A 285 -5.49 -2.62 8.43
CA CYS A 285 -4.97 -2.77 7.07
C CYS A 285 -5.51 -4.05 6.42
N ASP A 286 -5.74 -4.04 5.09
CA ASP A 286 -6.06 -5.23 4.30
C ASP A 286 -4.97 -6.32 4.35
N CYS A 287 -3.85 -6.06 5.01
CA CYS A 287 -2.80 -7.04 5.28
C CYS A 287 -3.10 -7.97 6.47
N HIS A 288 -4.19 -7.75 7.19
CA HIS A 288 -4.75 -8.65 8.19
C HIS A 288 -5.81 -9.53 7.56
N SER A 289 -5.93 -10.76 8.03
CA SER A 289 -6.99 -11.71 7.61
C SER A 289 -8.38 -11.30 8.13
N GLU A 290 -8.41 -10.61 9.25
CA GLU A 290 -9.60 -10.04 9.86
C GLU A 290 -9.76 -8.57 9.46
N ASN A 291 -11.00 -8.15 9.32
CA ASN A 291 -11.40 -6.75 9.29
C ASN A 291 -12.54 -6.56 10.29
N ASP A 292 -12.70 -5.34 10.75
CA ASP A 292 -13.77 -4.96 11.66
C ASP A 292 -14.88 -4.21 10.91
N VAL A 293 -15.93 -3.82 11.61
CA VAL A 293 -16.97 -2.92 11.09
C VAL A 293 -16.31 -1.62 10.61
N PRO A 294 -16.69 -1.10 9.43
CA PRO A 294 -16.12 0.15 8.93
C PRO A 294 -16.29 1.30 9.93
N LEU A 295 -15.29 2.16 10.03
CA LEU A 295 -15.28 3.31 10.95
C LEU A 295 -16.38 4.32 10.61
N VAL A 296 -16.64 4.51 9.31
CA VAL A 296 -17.57 5.52 8.77
C VAL A 296 -18.35 4.93 7.59
N PRO A 297 -19.49 5.54 7.21
CA PRO A 297 -20.18 5.17 5.97
C PRO A 297 -19.29 5.33 4.75
N ASN A 298 -19.61 4.60 3.67
CA ASN A 298 -18.91 4.74 2.39
C ASN A 298 -19.04 6.18 1.87
N VAL A 299 -17.92 6.78 1.50
CA VAL A 299 -17.84 8.21 1.14
C VAL A 299 -17.87 8.43 -0.38
N GLY A 300 -16.95 7.78 -1.10
CA GLY A 300 -16.86 7.98 -2.54
C GLY A 300 -15.52 7.59 -3.15
N MET A 301 -15.35 8.01 -4.38
CA MET A 301 -14.19 7.75 -5.23
C MET A 301 -13.45 9.06 -5.49
N PHE A 302 -12.14 9.02 -5.41
CA PHE A 302 -11.27 10.20 -5.60
C PHE A 302 -10.20 9.90 -6.64
N ALA A 303 -9.79 10.92 -7.42
CA ALA A 303 -8.73 10.80 -8.41
C ALA A 303 -7.89 12.08 -8.51
N SER A 304 -6.57 11.94 -8.66
CA SER A 304 -5.65 13.08 -8.80
C SER A 304 -4.32 12.64 -9.41
N PHE A 305 -3.59 13.58 -10.01
CA PHE A 305 -2.16 13.43 -10.31
C PHE A 305 -1.26 13.61 -9.07
N ASP A 306 -1.78 14.24 -8.02
CA ASP A 306 -1.05 14.54 -6.80
C ASP A 306 -1.44 13.55 -5.68
N PRO A 307 -0.54 12.63 -5.28
CA PRO A 307 -0.85 11.62 -4.27
C PRO A 307 -1.01 12.21 -2.86
N VAL A 308 -0.36 13.35 -2.56
CA VAL A 308 -0.45 14.01 -1.25
C VAL A 308 -1.79 14.71 -1.10
N ALA A 309 -2.19 15.47 -2.13
CA ALA A 309 -3.50 16.11 -2.20
C ALA A 309 -4.65 15.08 -2.12
N LEU A 310 -4.46 13.95 -2.82
CA LEU A 310 -5.43 12.86 -2.82
C LEU A 310 -5.63 12.26 -1.44
N ASP A 311 -4.55 11.93 -0.74
CA ASP A 311 -4.62 11.37 0.62
C ASP A 311 -5.18 12.39 1.62
N GLN A 312 -4.80 13.67 1.51
CA GLN A 312 -5.40 14.73 2.34
C GLN A 312 -6.90 14.83 2.13
N ALA A 313 -7.36 14.84 0.87
CA ALA A 313 -8.79 14.94 0.57
C ALA A 313 -9.59 13.72 1.07
N CYS A 314 -9.02 12.52 0.96
CA CYS A 314 -9.63 11.30 1.50
C CYS A 314 -9.70 11.33 3.02
N ALA A 315 -8.62 11.75 3.70
CA ALA A 315 -8.59 11.87 5.16
C ALA A 315 -9.63 12.88 5.67
N ASP A 316 -9.68 14.07 5.07
CA ASP A 316 -10.67 15.10 5.41
C ASP A 316 -12.10 14.60 5.21
N ALA A 317 -12.33 13.83 4.13
CA ALA A 317 -13.64 13.26 3.82
C ALA A 317 -14.08 12.20 4.83
N VAL A 318 -13.15 11.38 5.33
CA VAL A 318 -13.42 10.39 6.41
C VAL A 318 -13.69 11.12 7.75
N VAL A 319 -12.83 12.07 8.12
CA VAL A 319 -12.95 12.83 9.37
C VAL A 319 -14.27 13.62 9.44
N ALA A 320 -14.80 14.05 8.30
CA ALA A 320 -16.07 14.76 8.21
C ALA A 320 -17.32 13.86 8.44
N GLN A 321 -17.19 12.53 8.35
CA GLN A 321 -18.28 11.58 8.55
C GLN A 321 -18.54 11.35 10.05
N PRO A 322 -19.77 11.01 10.47
CA PRO A 322 -20.01 10.42 11.78
C PRO A 322 -19.44 8.99 11.84
N ALA A 323 -19.02 8.54 13.03
CA ALA A 323 -18.67 7.14 13.23
C ALA A 323 -19.90 6.24 12.96
N LEU A 324 -19.66 5.11 12.31
CA LEU A 324 -20.74 4.16 12.00
C LEU A 324 -21.21 3.44 13.28
N PRO A 325 -22.52 3.31 13.53
CA PRO A 325 -23.03 2.51 14.64
C PRO A 325 -22.49 1.08 14.60
N GLY A 326 -22.05 0.60 15.74
CA GLY A 326 -21.42 -0.72 15.87
C GLY A 326 -19.93 -0.77 15.53
N SER A 327 -19.33 0.34 15.02
CA SER A 327 -17.87 0.41 14.86
C SER A 327 -17.17 0.64 16.21
N MET A 328 -15.88 0.32 16.26
CA MET A 328 -15.07 0.51 17.48
C MET A 328 -15.00 1.96 17.97
N LEU A 329 -15.39 2.93 17.16
CA LEU A 329 -15.34 4.36 17.47
C LEU A 329 -16.70 4.94 17.85
N PHE A 330 -17.75 4.19 17.70
CA PHE A 330 -19.10 4.68 18.01
C PHE A 330 -19.29 4.83 19.52
N ASP A 331 -19.69 6.01 19.94
CA ASP A 331 -19.99 6.35 21.33
C ASP A 331 -21.46 6.84 21.41
N GLU A 332 -22.30 6.10 22.10
CA GLU A 332 -23.71 6.44 22.28
C GLU A 332 -23.91 7.75 23.03
N ALA A 333 -22.97 8.14 23.90
CA ALA A 333 -23.01 9.41 24.62
C ALA A 333 -22.60 10.61 23.76
N CYS A 334 -21.96 10.39 22.61
CA CYS A 334 -21.54 11.45 21.69
C CYS A 334 -22.55 11.64 20.56
N ALA A 335 -23.36 12.68 20.61
CA ALA A 335 -24.41 12.95 19.63
C ALA A 335 -23.88 13.12 18.18
N CYS A 336 -22.64 13.59 17.99
CA CYS A 336 -22.07 13.83 16.66
C CYS A 336 -21.22 12.67 16.13
N ASN A 337 -20.63 11.86 17.01
CA ASN A 337 -19.68 10.78 16.65
C ASN A 337 -18.64 11.18 15.59
N LYS A 338 -18.13 12.43 15.66
CA LYS A 338 -17.18 13.04 14.73
C LYS A 338 -15.81 13.22 15.37
N GLY A 339 -14.81 13.55 14.56
CA GLY A 339 -13.45 13.84 14.99
C GLY A 339 -12.43 13.11 14.14
N ASP A 340 -11.16 13.18 14.51
CA ASP A 340 -10.10 12.43 13.85
C ASP A 340 -10.22 10.94 14.16
N HIS A 341 -10.95 10.24 13.31
CA HIS A 341 -11.22 8.81 13.45
C HIS A 341 -9.96 7.95 13.44
N PHE A 342 -8.95 8.35 12.68
CA PHE A 342 -7.68 7.62 12.61
C PHE A 342 -6.89 7.75 13.91
N LYS A 343 -6.84 8.94 14.49
CA LYS A 343 -6.19 9.16 15.77
C LYS A 343 -6.96 8.54 16.95
N ARG A 344 -8.27 8.48 16.84
CA ARG A 344 -9.12 7.81 17.84
C ARG A 344 -8.96 6.29 17.79
N SER A 345 -8.88 5.69 16.61
CA SER A 345 -8.65 4.23 16.47
C SER A 345 -7.21 3.82 16.80
N HIS A 346 -6.22 4.66 16.48
CA HIS A 346 -4.80 4.37 16.65
C HIS A 346 -4.07 5.54 17.32
N PRO A 347 -4.23 5.76 18.64
CA PRO A 347 -3.73 6.95 19.35
C PRO A 347 -2.20 7.11 19.30
N ASN A 348 -1.48 6.02 19.13
CA ASN A 348 -0.01 6.00 19.07
C ASN A 348 0.56 6.31 17.69
N SER A 349 -0.29 6.58 16.71
CA SER A 349 0.09 6.91 15.32
C SER A 349 -0.34 8.32 14.95
N ASP A 350 0.35 8.92 13.97
CA ASP A 350 -0.02 10.22 13.40
C ASP A 350 0.13 10.17 11.87
N TRP A 351 -1.00 10.13 11.19
CA TRP A 351 -1.05 10.08 9.72
C TRP A 351 -0.54 11.37 9.05
N ASN A 352 -0.60 12.51 9.75
CA ASN A 352 -0.11 13.80 9.23
C ASN A 352 1.38 13.76 8.90
N VAL A 353 2.17 13.02 9.69
CA VAL A 353 3.64 12.92 9.51
C VAL A 353 4.01 12.46 8.10
N CYS A 354 3.27 11.49 7.54
CA CYS A 354 3.53 11.01 6.17
C CYS A 354 3.26 12.11 5.13
N LEU A 355 2.13 12.82 5.25
CA LEU A 355 1.73 13.86 4.31
C LEU A 355 2.66 15.08 4.38
N GLU A 356 3.02 15.52 5.59
CA GLU A 356 3.93 16.64 5.80
C GLU A 356 5.31 16.35 5.21
N HIS A 357 5.82 15.14 5.45
CA HIS A 357 7.11 14.74 4.91
C HIS A 357 7.08 14.59 3.39
N ALA A 358 6.00 14.02 2.83
CA ALA A 358 5.80 13.90 1.39
C ALA A 358 5.73 15.29 0.69
N GLU A 359 5.04 16.26 1.30
CA GLU A 359 4.99 17.64 0.81
C GLU A 359 6.38 18.30 0.88
N LYS A 360 7.10 18.13 1.98
CA LYS A 360 8.50 18.61 2.14
C LYS A 360 9.44 18.02 1.08
N LEU A 361 9.23 16.77 0.71
CA LEU A 361 9.99 16.09 -0.35
C LEU A 361 9.61 16.54 -1.78
N GLY A 362 8.53 17.32 -1.93
CA GLY A 362 8.04 17.78 -3.23
C GLY A 362 7.26 16.72 -4.02
N LEU A 363 6.70 15.70 -3.35
CA LEU A 363 5.83 14.72 -4.03
C LEU A 363 4.49 15.31 -4.47
N GLY A 364 4.03 16.34 -3.79
CA GLY A 364 2.75 16.97 -4.02
C GLY A 364 2.48 18.03 -2.96
N ARG A 365 1.21 18.39 -2.78
CA ARG A 365 0.78 19.43 -1.85
C ARG A 365 -0.44 18.98 -1.04
N ARG A 366 -0.47 19.27 0.25
CA ARG A 366 -1.65 19.03 1.09
C ARG A 366 -2.82 19.95 0.73
N ALA A 367 -2.51 21.17 0.24
CA ALA A 367 -3.52 22.12 -0.19
C ALA A 367 -4.17 21.69 -1.51
N TYR A 368 -5.47 21.42 -1.50
CA TYR A 368 -6.20 20.93 -2.67
C TYR A 368 -7.46 21.74 -2.98
N LYS A 369 -7.96 21.58 -4.21
CA LYS A 369 -9.28 22.02 -4.65
C LYS A 369 -10.10 20.78 -5.02
N LEU A 370 -11.18 20.52 -4.28
CA LEU A 370 -12.10 19.42 -4.58
C LEU A 370 -13.00 19.80 -5.78
N VAL A 371 -13.00 18.97 -6.81
CA VAL A 371 -13.85 19.07 -7.99
C VAL A 371 -14.86 17.93 -7.95
N ARG A 372 -16.12 18.25 -7.69
CA ARG A 372 -17.22 17.26 -7.70
C ARG A 372 -17.70 17.03 -9.13
N ILE A 373 -17.99 15.77 -9.49
CA ILE A 373 -18.47 15.37 -10.83
C ILE A 373 -19.81 14.66 -10.75
#